data_351e8d4226efb16cb738dfab35fd592a
#
_entry.id   351e8d4226efb16cb738dfab35fd592a
#
_cell.length_a   1.000
_cell.length_b   1.000
_cell.length_c   1.000
_cell.angle_alpha   90.00
_cell.angle_beta   90.00
_cell.angle_gamma   90.00
#
_symmetry.space_group_name_H-M   'P 1'
#
loop_
_entity.id
_entity.type
_entity.pdbx_description
1 polymer ?
#
loop_
_entity_poly.entity_id
_entity_poly.type
_entity_poly.pdbx_seq_one_letter_code
_entity_poly.pdbx_strand_id
1 'polypeptide(L)'
;MRIRWERLDGRSGHEVGRQLLRQLYEEETGGELPEIRIANRGKPYFADSSLHFSISHTKHHAFCVLSSCPVGIDAEEKNRKINLRLAEKILSDPERARFDAAGDKRDALLRLWVLKEAAVKLTGEGLNGYPNHTDFDPYDPRIQEIDGCYVAIIKENDHAF
;
A
#
# COMPACT_ATOMS: atom_id res chain seq x y z
N MET A 1 11.28 -6.05 8.70
CA MET A 1 10.13 -5.20 8.32
C MET A 1 9.35 -4.82 9.57
N ARG A 2 9.01 -3.55 9.70
CA ARG A 2 8.16 -3.01 10.78
C ARG A 2 7.04 -2.18 10.19
N ILE A 3 5.88 -2.19 10.81
CA ILE A 3 4.71 -1.39 10.44
C ILE A 3 4.26 -0.55 11.64
N ARG A 4 3.82 0.67 11.38
CA ARG A 4 3.09 1.54 12.32
C ARG A 4 1.89 2.16 11.64
N TRP A 5 0.90 2.44 12.45
CA TRP A 5 -0.28 3.17 12.02
C TRP A 5 -0.82 4.05 13.15
N GLU A 6 -1.58 5.04 12.81
CA GLU A 6 -2.20 5.98 13.75
C GLU A 6 -3.48 6.58 13.17
N ARG A 7 -4.43 6.89 14.02
CA ARG A 7 -5.61 7.68 13.64
C ARG A 7 -5.21 9.12 13.42
N LEU A 8 -5.79 9.76 12.42
CA LEU A 8 -5.45 11.14 12.06
C LEU A 8 -5.98 12.16 13.06
N ASP A 9 -7.18 11.93 13.60
CA ASP A 9 -7.83 12.82 14.58
C ASP A 9 -7.82 14.29 14.13
N GLY A 10 -8.12 14.52 12.85
CA GLY A 10 -8.14 15.84 12.23
C GLY A 10 -6.77 16.33 11.70
N ARG A 11 -5.69 15.59 11.92
CA ARG A 11 -4.35 15.91 11.38
C ARG A 11 -4.23 15.50 9.91
N SER A 12 -3.24 16.04 9.22
CA SER A 12 -2.89 15.64 7.86
C SER A 12 -2.35 14.22 7.80
N GLY A 13 -2.89 13.38 6.89
CA GLY A 13 -2.35 12.03 6.65
C GLY A 13 -0.90 12.03 6.21
N HIS A 14 -0.49 13.03 5.45
CA HIS A 14 0.91 13.21 5.03
C HIS A 14 1.83 13.52 6.22
N GLU A 15 1.43 14.40 7.12
CA GLU A 15 2.21 14.77 8.32
C GLU A 15 2.33 13.58 9.27
N VAL A 16 1.21 12.91 9.57
CA VAL A 16 1.22 11.72 10.43
C VAL A 16 2.05 10.59 9.82
N GLY A 17 1.91 10.34 8.52
CA GLY A 17 2.71 9.33 7.83
C GLY A 17 4.22 9.61 7.92
N ARG A 18 4.64 10.87 7.81
CA ARG A 18 6.04 11.30 7.99
C ARG A 18 6.51 11.15 9.44
N GLN A 19 5.65 11.44 10.40
CA GLN A 19 5.94 11.23 11.82
C GLN A 19 6.16 9.74 12.12
N LEU A 20 5.27 8.87 11.63
CA LEU A 20 5.42 7.42 11.77
C LEU A 20 6.73 6.90 11.16
N LEU A 21 7.09 7.41 9.98
CA LEU A 21 8.35 7.05 9.33
C LEU A 21 9.56 7.43 10.18
N ARG A 22 9.58 8.62 10.76
CA ARG A 22 10.65 9.07 11.64
C ARG A 22 10.78 8.14 12.86
N GLN A 23 9.69 7.85 13.53
CA GLN A 23 9.68 6.95 14.68
C GLN A 23 10.21 5.55 14.32
N LEU A 24 9.75 4.98 13.21
CA LEU A 24 10.22 3.67 12.74
C LEU A 24 11.73 3.67 12.43
N TYR A 25 12.21 4.74 11.79
CA TYR A 25 13.62 4.84 11.42
C TYR A 25 14.52 5.00 12.66
N GLU A 26 14.16 5.88 13.58
CA GLU A 26 14.89 6.10 14.85
C GLU A 26 14.95 4.81 15.69
N GLU A 27 13.85 4.08 15.78
CA GLU A 27 13.80 2.80 16.49
C GLU A 27 14.63 1.69 15.84
N GLU A 28 14.70 1.66 14.51
CA GLU A 28 15.43 0.63 13.79
C GLU A 28 16.94 0.90 13.78
N THR A 29 17.33 2.16 13.69
CA THR A 29 18.74 2.54 13.44
C THR A 29 19.40 3.27 14.62
N GLY A 30 18.63 3.85 15.54
CA GLY A 30 19.11 4.76 16.58
C GLY A 30 19.56 6.13 16.01
N GLY A 31 19.40 6.37 14.72
CA GLY A 31 19.84 7.58 14.03
C GLY A 31 18.69 8.50 13.60
N GLU A 32 19.03 9.68 13.13
CA GLU A 32 18.07 10.64 12.58
C GLU A 32 17.57 10.19 11.19
N LEU A 33 16.34 10.58 10.87
CA LEU A 33 15.74 10.31 9.56
C LEU A 33 16.58 10.94 8.43
N PRO A 34 17.03 10.16 7.43
CA PRO A 34 17.82 10.70 6.31
C PRO A 34 16.99 11.64 5.43
N GLU A 35 17.71 12.35 4.54
CA GLU A 35 17.05 13.08 3.46
C GLU A 35 16.18 12.15 2.63
N ILE A 36 14.95 12.58 2.37
CA ILE A 36 14.03 11.87 1.49
C ILE A 36 14.01 12.57 0.15
N ARG A 37 14.32 11.81 -0.89
CA ARG A 37 14.23 12.25 -2.29
C ARG A 37 13.04 11.60 -2.98
N ILE A 38 12.65 12.18 -4.10
CA ILE A 38 11.56 11.69 -4.93
C ILE A 38 12.15 11.16 -6.24
N ALA A 39 11.89 9.91 -6.55
CA ALA A 39 12.26 9.31 -7.83
C ALA A 39 11.46 9.91 -9.00
N ASN A 40 11.94 9.72 -10.24
CA ASN A 40 11.33 10.29 -11.45
C ASN A 40 9.81 10.02 -11.61
N ARG A 41 9.32 8.94 -11.01
CA ARG A 41 7.90 8.55 -11.05
C ARG A 41 7.14 8.83 -9.76
N GLY A 42 7.71 9.64 -8.86
CA GLY A 42 7.06 10.12 -7.64
C GLY A 42 7.23 9.26 -6.40
N LYS A 43 7.90 8.09 -6.47
CA LYS A 43 8.15 7.26 -5.27
C LYS A 43 9.20 7.93 -4.38
N PRO A 44 8.90 8.19 -3.09
CA PRO A 44 9.88 8.69 -2.14
C PRO A 44 10.86 7.57 -1.72
N TYR A 45 12.13 7.95 -1.51
CA TYR A 45 13.18 7.05 -1.05
C TYR A 45 14.20 7.77 -0.19
N PHE A 46 14.98 7.05 0.61
CA PHE A 46 16.09 7.61 1.37
C PHE A 46 17.30 7.82 0.47
N ALA A 47 17.93 9.00 0.55
CA ALA A 47 19.14 9.30 -0.23
C ALA A 47 20.35 8.46 0.21
N ASP A 48 20.51 8.27 1.53
CA ASP A 48 21.70 7.70 2.16
C ASP A 48 21.34 6.59 3.17
N SER A 49 20.45 5.68 2.78
CA SER A 49 20.11 4.50 3.60
C SER A 49 19.75 3.31 2.71
N SER A 50 20.11 2.11 3.17
CA SER A 50 19.72 0.85 2.53
C SER A 50 18.31 0.40 2.91
N LEU A 51 17.64 1.14 3.81
CA LEU A 51 16.26 0.85 4.18
C LEU A 51 15.29 1.43 3.16
N HIS A 52 14.16 0.77 3.03
CA HIS A 52 13.04 1.15 2.16
C HIS A 52 11.81 1.43 3.00
N PHE A 53 10.96 2.31 2.51
CA PHE A 53 9.70 2.61 3.18
C PHE A 53 8.57 2.84 2.19
N SER A 54 7.35 2.72 2.69
CA SER A 54 6.16 3.15 1.98
C SER A 54 5.14 3.69 2.97
N ILE A 55 4.35 4.67 2.54
CA ILE A 55 3.32 5.34 3.34
C ILE A 55 2.00 5.28 2.60
N SER A 56 0.92 5.00 3.33
CA SER A 56 -0.45 5.16 2.86
C SER A 56 -1.29 5.87 3.91
N HIS A 57 -2.33 6.57 3.49
CA HIS A 57 -3.31 7.15 4.39
C HIS A 57 -4.71 7.06 3.81
N THR A 58 -5.66 6.86 4.68
CA THR A 58 -7.10 6.96 4.40
C THR A 58 -7.63 8.32 4.86
N LYS A 59 -8.92 8.48 4.89
CA LYS A 59 -9.55 9.68 5.49
C LYS A 59 -9.25 9.80 6.98
N HIS A 60 -9.09 8.68 7.71
CA HIS A 60 -9.01 8.68 9.16
C HIS A 60 -7.73 8.05 9.72
N HIS A 61 -6.89 7.43 8.89
CA HIS A 61 -5.70 6.70 9.34
C HIS A 61 -4.49 6.98 8.46
N ALA A 62 -3.30 6.90 9.05
CA ALA A 62 -2.04 6.82 8.33
C ALA A 62 -1.31 5.53 8.69
N PHE A 63 -0.63 4.97 7.70
CA PHE A 63 0.13 3.73 7.78
C PHE A 63 1.52 3.95 7.21
N CYS A 64 2.54 3.38 7.84
CA CYS A 64 3.91 3.42 7.37
C CYS A 64 4.57 2.07 7.57
N VAL A 65 5.30 1.61 6.57
CA VAL A 65 6.15 0.42 6.64
C VAL A 65 7.60 0.79 6.39
N LEU A 66 8.51 0.18 7.18
CA LEU A 66 9.96 0.25 7.02
C LEU A 66 10.51 -1.16 6.81
N SER A 67 11.39 -1.36 5.84
CA SER A 67 11.88 -2.68 5.41
C SER A 67 13.32 -2.62 4.94
N SER A 68 14.04 -3.75 5.02
CA SER A 68 15.37 -3.96 4.44
C SER A 68 15.34 -4.27 2.94
N CYS A 69 14.17 -4.49 2.35
CA CYS A 69 13.99 -4.68 0.91
C CYS A 69 12.88 -3.75 0.39
N PRO A 70 12.82 -3.50 -0.92
CA PRO A 70 11.76 -2.71 -1.52
C PRO A 70 10.37 -3.17 -1.08
N VAL A 71 9.52 -2.21 -0.75
CA VAL A 71 8.20 -2.45 -0.17
C VAL A 71 7.18 -1.41 -0.63
N GLY A 72 5.92 -1.83 -0.75
CA GLY A 72 4.77 -0.98 -0.96
C GLY A 72 3.67 -1.29 0.04
N ILE A 73 3.01 -0.28 0.56
CA ILE A 73 1.84 -0.39 1.43
C ILE A 73 0.68 0.42 0.85
N ASP A 74 -0.49 -0.17 0.86
CA ASP A 74 -1.72 0.59 0.66
C ASP A 74 -2.77 0.25 1.70
N ALA A 75 -3.65 1.21 1.97
CA ALA A 75 -4.70 1.06 2.97
C ALA A 75 -5.98 1.75 2.50
N GLU A 76 -7.12 1.09 2.72
CA GLU A 76 -8.44 1.60 2.38
C GLU A 76 -9.45 1.27 3.48
N GLU A 77 -10.32 2.23 3.80
CA GLU A 77 -11.39 1.97 4.76
C GLU A 77 -12.41 0.99 4.17
N LYS A 78 -12.79 -0.02 4.94
CA LYS A 78 -13.74 -1.09 4.52
C LYS A 78 -15.08 -0.54 4.06
N ASN A 79 -15.51 0.62 4.57
CA ASN A 79 -16.74 1.30 4.20
C ASN A 79 -16.59 2.27 3.02
N ARG A 80 -15.38 2.38 2.41
CA ARG A 80 -15.15 3.24 1.24
C ARG A 80 -16.10 2.87 0.11
N LYS A 81 -16.73 3.88 -0.47
CA LYS A 81 -17.50 3.72 -1.70
C LYS A 81 -16.54 3.57 -2.88
N ILE A 82 -16.64 2.47 -3.61
CA ILE A 82 -15.86 2.20 -4.80
C ILE A 82 -16.80 2.00 -5.99
N ASN A 83 -16.45 2.59 -7.14
CA ASN A 83 -17.22 2.42 -8.36
C ASN A 83 -16.87 1.06 -8.99
N LEU A 84 -17.84 0.17 -9.11
CA LEU A 84 -17.63 -1.18 -9.68
C LEU A 84 -17.13 -1.16 -11.14
N ARG A 85 -17.39 -0.08 -11.92
CA ARG A 85 -16.83 0.08 -13.27
C ARG A 85 -15.30 0.18 -13.27
N LEU A 86 -14.69 0.48 -12.14
CA LEU A 86 -13.24 0.48 -12.01
C LEU A 86 -12.65 -0.91 -12.32
N ALA A 87 -13.38 -1.97 -12.00
CA ALA A 87 -12.98 -3.34 -12.30
C ALA A 87 -12.63 -3.56 -13.79
N GLU A 88 -13.32 -2.88 -14.71
CA GLU A 88 -13.05 -2.98 -16.16
C GLU A 88 -11.68 -2.41 -16.56
N LYS A 89 -11.13 -1.51 -15.76
CA LYS A 89 -9.88 -0.80 -16.06
C LYS A 89 -8.67 -1.41 -15.39
N ILE A 90 -8.86 -2.05 -14.22
CA ILE A 90 -7.75 -2.43 -13.35
C ILE A 90 -7.56 -3.94 -13.20
N LEU A 91 -8.60 -4.74 -13.44
CA LEU A 91 -8.52 -6.18 -13.23
C LEU A 91 -7.98 -6.89 -14.47
N SER A 92 -7.09 -7.86 -14.26
CA SER A 92 -6.71 -8.86 -15.25
C SER A 92 -7.89 -9.82 -15.50
N ASP A 93 -7.82 -10.63 -16.55
CA ASP A 93 -8.86 -11.62 -16.83
C ASP A 93 -9.07 -12.63 -15.69
N PRO A 94 -8.02 -13.21 -15.06
CA PRO A 94 -8.20 -14.07 -13.88
C PRO A 94 -8.80 -13.35 -12.67
N GLU A 95 -8.40 -12.12 -12.40
CA GLU A 95 -8.97 -11.32 -11.32
C GLU A 95 -10.44 -10.97 -11.59
N ARG A 96 -10.77 -10.69 -12.85
CA ARG A 96 -12.14 -10.44 -13.27
C ARG A 96 -13.02 -11.66 -13.00
N ALA A 97 -12.55 -12.85 -13.35
CA ALA A 97 -13.29 -14.08 -13.08
C ALA A 97 -13.57 -14.27 -11.58
N ARG A 98 -12.57 -14.01 -10.70
CA ARG A 98 -12.74 -14.06 -9.25
C ARG A 98 -13.71 -12.99 -8.74
N PHE A 99 -13.60 -11.77 -9.24
CA PHE A 99 -14.51 -10.67 -8.94
C PHE A 99 -15.95 -11.00 -9.34
N ASP A 100 -16.17 -11.54 -10.52
CA ASP A 100 -17.50 -11.90 -11.03
C ASP A 100 -18.13 -13.04 -10.23
N ALA A 101 -17.32 -13.94 -9.67
CA ALA A 101 -17.76 -15.03 -8.80
C ALA A 101 -17.98 -14.60 -7.34
N ALA A 102 -17.52 -13.43 -6.93
CA ALA A 102 -17.61 -12.95 -5.55
C ALA A 102 -19.04 -12.64 -5.14
N GLY A 103 -19.43 -13.08 -3.93
CA GLY A 103 -20.73 -12.77 -3.33
C GLY A 103 -20.90 -11.29 -2.99
N ASP A 104 -19.85 -10.63 -2.50
CA ASP A 104 -19.78 -9.17 -2.31
C ASP A 104 -18.75 -8.58 -3.27
N LYS A 105 -19.24 -8.06 -4.41
CA LYS A 105 -18.40 -7.48 -5.45
C LYS A 105 -17.69 -6.21 -4.99
N ARG A 106 -18.31 -5.42 -4.13
CA ARG A 106 -17.70 -4.20 -3.60
C ARG A 106 -16.51 -4.53 -2.72
N ASP A 107 -16.67 -5.49 -1.83
CA ASP A 107 -15.60 -5.95 -0.93
C ASP A 107 -14.45 -6.58 -1.72
N ALA A 108 -14.76 -7.47 -2.66
CA ALA A 108 -13.75 -8.10 -3.52
C ALA A 108 -12.96 -7.07 -4.33
N LEU A 109 -13.63 -6.08 -4.93
CA LEU A 109 -12.95 -5.03 -5.68
C LEU A 109 -12.07 -4.15 -4.79
N LEU A 110 -12.52 -3.82 -3.57
CA LEU A 110 -11.74 -3.01 -2.64
C LEU A 110 -10.48 -3.74 -2.18
N ARG A 111 -10.56 -5.05 -1.95
CA ARG A 111 -9.42 -5.90 -1.60
C ARG A 111 -8.41 -6.02 -2.75
N LEU A 112 -8.89 -6.22 -3.97
CA LEU A 112 -8.03 -6.23 -5.16
C LEU A 112 -7.40 -4.85 -5.40
N TRP A 113 -8.13 -3.77 -5.16
CA TRP A 113 -7.63 -2.41 -5.28
C TRP A 113 -6.44 -2.16 -4.36
N VAL A 114 -6.58 -2.46 -3.06
CA VAL A 114 -5.52 -2.22 -2.08
C VAL A 114 -4.25 -3.03 -2.38
N LEU A 115 -4.37 -4.24 -2.91
CA LEU A 115 -3.24 -5.05 -3.35
C LEU A 115 -2.52 -4.42 -4.55
N LYS A 116 -3.28 -3.99 -5.55
CA LYS A 116 -2.73 -3.36 -6.76
C LYS A 116 -2.04 -2.04 -6.44
N GLU A 117 -2.64 -1.20 -5.61
CA GLU A 117 -2.02 0.06 -5.17
C GLU A 117 -0.74 -0.19 -4.36
N ALA A 118 -0.70 -1.21 -3.50
CA ALA A 118 0.52 -1.59 -2.79
C ALA A 118 1.61 -2.06 -3.76
N ALA A 119 1.26 -2.82 -4.81
CA ALA A 119 2.19 -3.25 -5.85
C ALA A 119 2.73 -2.07 -6.67
N VAL A 120 1.88 -1.12 -7.04
CA VAL A 120 2.28 0.12 -7.74
C VAL A 120 3.23 0.96 -6.87
N LYS A 121 2.97 1.06 -5.57
CA LYS A 121 3.86 1.75 -4.62
C LYS A 121 5.19 1.02 -4.43
N LEU A 122 5.20 -0.30 -4.53
CA LEU A 122 6.42 -1.10 -4.50
C LEU A 122 7.33 -0.76 -5.69
N THR A 123 6.81 -0.82 -6.92
CA THR A 123 7.61 -0.57 -8.13
C THR A 123 7.89 0.92 -8.37
N GLY A 124 7.01 1.80 -7.90
CA GLY A 124 7.08 3.23 -8.17
C GLY A 124 6.70 3.59 -9.62
N GLU A 125 6.07 2.68 -10.37
CA GLU A 125 5.72 2.90 -11.79
C GLU A 125 4.52 3.82 -12.00
N GLY A 126 3.77 4.11 -10.95
CA GLY A 126 2.57 4.93 -11.01
C GLY A 126 1.42 4.25 -11.75
N LEU A 127 0.31 4.97 -11.92
CA LEU A 127 -0.91 4.42 -12.53
C LEU A 127 -0.78 4.07 -14.02
N ASN A 128 0.22 4.59 -14.72
CA ASN A 128 0.44 4.32 -16.15
C ASN A 128 0.99 2.92 -16.42
N GLY A 129 1.50 2.23 -15.42
CA GLY A 129 1.92 0.82 -15.47
C GLY A 129 0.91 -0.09 -14.82
N TYR A 130 -0.37 0.28 -14.78
CA TYR A 130 -1.38 -0.50 -14.08
C TYR A 130 -1.32 -1.93 -14.54
N PRO A 131 -0.94 -2.81 -13.64
CA PRO A 131 -0.50 -4.13 -14.02
C PRO A 131 -1.71 -5.00 -14.30
N ASN A 132 -2.03 -5.11 -15.55
CA ASN A 132 -2.62 -6.33 -16.04
C ASN A 132 -1.64 -7.53 -15.91
N HIS A 133 -0.49 -7.34 -15.22
CA HIS A 133 0.61 -8.30 -15.20
C HIS A 133 0.76 -9.04 -13.85
N THR A 134 0.11 -8.56 -12.78
CA THR A 134 0.12 -9.24 -11.48
C THR A 134 -1.29 -9.62 -11.11
N ASP A 135 -1.53 -10.92 -11.01
CA ASP A 135 -2.83 -11.46 -10.62
C ASP A 135 -2.90 -11.60 -9.10
N PHE A 136 -3.94 -11.04 -8.51
CA PHE A 136 -4.22 -11.16 -7.09
C PHE A 136 -5.51 -11.93 -6.84
N ASP A 137 -5.59 -12.52 -5.66
CA ASP A 137 -6.84 -13.06 -5.10
C ASP A 137 -7.44 -12.03 -4.13
N PRO A 138 -8.75 -11.76 -4.14
CA PRO A 138 -9.36 -10.85 -3.17
C PRO A 138 -9.21 -11.31 -1.72
N TYR A 139 -8.91 -12.59 -1.49
CA TYR A 139 -8.64 -13.15 -0.17
C TYR A 139 -7.14 -13.43 0.08
N ASP A 140 -6.28 -12.72 -0.63
CA ASP A 140 -4.83 -12.81 -0.47
C ASP A 140 -4.41 -12.58 0.99
N PRO A 141 -3.58 -13.46 1.59
CA PRO A 141 -3.16 -13.37 2.98
C PRO A 141 -2.31 -12.14 3.31
N ARG A 142 -1.82 -11.42 2.30
CA ARG A 142 -1.11 -10.14 2.48
C ARG A 142 -2.04 -8.98 2.85
N ILE A 143 -3.36 -9.16 2.76
CA ILE A 143 -4.33 -8.19 3.27
C ILE A 143 -4.55 -8.44 4.76
N GLN A 144 -4.29 -7.43 5.56
CA GLN A 144 -4.60 -7.40 6.98
C GLN A 144 -5.79 -6.47 7.24
N GLU A 145 -6.58 -6.77 8.25
CA GLU A 145 -7.61 -5.86 8.73
C GLU A 145 -7.10 -5.14 9.97
N ILE A 146 -6.96 -3.83 9.88
CA ILE A 146 -6.46 -2.97 10.96
C ILE A 146 -7.43 -1.81 11.15
N ASP A 147 -8.04 -1.71 12.31
CA ASP A 147 -8.94 -0.62 12.72
C ASP A 147 -9.96 -0.20 11.65
N GLY A 148 -10.62 -1.19 11.05
CA GLY A 148 -11.64 -0.97 10.02
C GLY A 148 -11.10 -0.67 8.62
N CYS A 149 -9.80 -0.85 8.40
CA CYS A 149 -9.15 -0.71 7.10
C CYS A 149 -8.68 -2.08 6.57
N TYR A 150 -8.71 -2.26 5.25
CA TYR A 150 -7.88 -3.23 4.56
C TYR A 150 -6.51 -2.61 4.32
N VAL A 151 -5.46 -3.31 4.72
CA VAL A 151 -4.07 -2.90 4.57
C VAL A 151 -3.31 -4.00 3.85
N ALA A 152 -2.76 -3.70 2.68
CA ALA A 152 -1.92 -4.61 1.92
C ALA A 152 -0.46 -4.18 1.97
N ILE A 153 0.45 -5.13 2.19
CA ILE A 153 1.90 -4.90 2.14
C ILE A 153 2.50 -5.89 1.17
N ILE A 154 3.21 -5.37 0.17
CA ILE A 154 3.88 -6.16 -0.86
C ILE A 154 5.38 -5.85 -0.83
N LYS A 155 6.20 -6.90 -0.81
CA LYS A 155 7.67 -6.82 -0.86
C LYS A 155 8.20 -7.36 -2.18
N GLU A 156 9.38 -6.94 -2.58
CA GLU A 156 10.03 -7.40 -3.81
C GLU A 156 10.13 -8.93 -3.88
N ASN A 157 10.42 -9.60 -2.76
CA ASN A 157 10.55 -11.05 -2.69
C ASN A 157 9.21 -11.80 -2.68
N ASP A 158 8.07 -11.10 -2.58
CA ASP A 158 6.73 -11.71 -2.65
C ASP A 158 6.28 -11.96 -4.10
N HIS A 159 7.05 -11.54 -5.10
CA HIS A 159 6.79 -11.74 -6.53
C HIS A 159 7.42 -13.02 -7.11
N ALA A 160 7.99 -13.88 -6.30
CA ALA A 160 8.44 -15.20 -6.71
C ALA A 160 7.21 -16.14 -6.83
N PHE A 161 6.49 -16.04 -7.96
CA PHE A 161 5.49 -16.98 -8.42
C PHE A 161 5.93 -17.62 -9.74
#